data_4cc9eb2ae82984f92ec35b9796a536c7
#
_entry.id   4cc9eb2ae82984f92ec35b9796a536c7
#
_cell.length_a   1.000
_cell.length_b   1.000
_cell.length_c   1.000
_cell.angle_alpha   90.00
_cell.angle_beta   90.00
_cell.angle_gamma   90.00
#
_symmetry.space_group_name_H-M   'P 1'
#
loop_
_entity.id
_entity.type
_entity.pdbx_description
1 polymer ?
#
loop_
_entity_poly.entity_id
_entity_poly.type
_entity_poly.pdbx_seq_one_letter_code
_entity_poly.pdbx_strand_id
1 'polypeptide(L)'
;MPRTSRPKRNPVTARRGPSLNVVLTAVVVLVAAAVLGGVLVTNRSDESAAATQDTLVPNGAHTLSKVEGDRVTLVEFLDFQCPACATYYANVTKQIEQDYQGRITFVPRNFPLRMHPLAVPAALAAEAAGKQGKYREMYHALYEGYDQWAVEGERIGADTDRATAWFERSAADIGLDLARFRADVRSPETRAAVDRDLADGAKLGVSGTPTFFVDGERFEAGGTVADVGRALRARLDAALAR
;
A
#
# COMPACT_ATOMS: atom_id res chain seq x y z
N MET A 1 81.33 -40.25 -44.68
CA MET A 1 81.02 -38.81 -44.40
C MET A 1 79.51 -38.67 -44.41
N PRO A 2 78.86 -38.46 -43.34
CA PRO A 2 77.34 -38.25 -43.32
C PRO A 2 76.99 -36.80 -43.46
N ARG A 3 76.02 -36.49 -44.34
CA ARG A 3 75.44 -35.18 -44.58
C ARG A 3 74.45 -34.83 -43.45
N THR A 4 74.70 -33.75 -42.71
CA THR A 4 73.82 -33.17 -41.72
C THR A 4 72.70 -32.42 -42.38
N SER A 5 71.47 -32.83 -42.21
CA SER A 5 70.28 -32.10 -42.67
C SER A 5 69.86 -31.04 -41.61
N ARG A 6 69.73 -29.76 -42.09
CA ARG A 6 69.32 -28.60 -41.32
C ARG A 6 67.80 -28.62 -41.13
N PRO A 7 67.25 -28.40 -39.92
CA PRO A 7 65.83 -28.36 -39.75
C PRO A 7 65.24 -27.01 -40.32
N LYS A 8 64.09 -27.12 -41.02
CA LYS A 8 63.33 -25.99 -41.50
C LYS A 8 62.60 -25.34 -40.33
N ARG A 9 62.82 -24.04 -40.12
CA ARG A 9 62.06 -23.24 -39.17
C ARG A 9 60.69 -22.94 -39.79
N ASN A 10 59.59 -23.32 -39.07
CA ASN A 10 58.21 -22.94 -39.41
C ASN A 10 58.01 -21.43 -39.13
N PRO A 11 57.34 -20.67 -40.00
CA PRO A 11 57.01 -19.29 -39.72
C PRO A 11 55.98 -19.18 -38.62
N VAL A 12 56.32 -18.45 -37.56
CA VAL A 12 55.40 -18.08 -36.48
C VAL A 12 54.31 -17.18 -37.08
N THR A 13 53.08 -17.67 -37.13
CA THR A 13 51.93 -16.88 -37.49
C THR A 13 51.71 -15.78 -36.45
N ALA A 14 52.07 -14.54 -36.79
CA ALA A 14 51.76 -13.39 -35.96
C ALA A 14 50.27 -13.20 -35.88
N ARG A 15 49.67 -13.37 -34.67
CA ARG A 15 48.29 -13.03 -34.40
C ARG A 15 48.12 -11.53 -34.62
N ARG A 16 47.46 -11.15 -35.72
CA ARG A 16 47.03 -9.77 -35.93
C ARG A 16 45.92 -9.49 -34.88
N GLY A 17 46.19 -8.54 -34.02
CA GLY A 17 45.15 -8.00 -33.12
C GLY A 17 43.98 -7.40 -33.91
N PRO A 18 42.82 -7.23 -33.31
CA PRO A 18 41.67 -6.66 -33.99
C PRO A 18 41.99 -5.26 -34.52
N SER A 19 41.55 -4.95 -35.75
CA SER A 19 41.76 -3.64 -36.33
C SER A 19 41.11 -2.54 -35.49
N LEU A 20 41.68 -1.33 -35.50
CA LEU A 20 41.18 -0.17 -34.76
C LEU A 20 39.67 0.05 -35.00
N ASN A 21 39.22 -0.17 -36.23
CA ASN A 21 37.79 -0.05 -36.58
C ASN A 21 36.91 -1.09 -35.89
N VAL A 22 37.38 -2.33 -35.72
CA VAL A 22 36.65 -3.37 -34.98
C VAL A 22 36.54 -3.01 -33.48
N VAL A 23 37.61 -2.48 -32.89
CA VAL A 23 37.62 -2.01 -31.50
C VAL A 23 36.65 -0.82 -31.31
N LEU A 24 36.69 0.17 -32.20
CA LEU A 24 35.76 1.31 -32.17
C LEU A 24 34.31 0.89 -32.33
N THR A 25 34.00 -0.02 -33.25
CA THR A 25 32.64 -0.54 -33.43
C THR A 25 32.18 -1.30 -32.17
N ALA A 26 33.04 -2.12 -31.57
CA ALA A 26 32.71 -2.83 -30.35
C ALA A 26 32.43 -1.86 -29.17
N VAL A 27 33.20 -0.79 -29.02
CA VAL A 27 32.98 0.25 -28.01
C VAL A 27 31.66 0.96 -28.22
N VAL A 28 31.33 1.36 -29.47
CA VAL A 28 30.06 2.03 -29.80
C VAL A 28 28.86 1.11 -29.49
N VAL A 29 28.94 -0.17 -29.83
CA VAL A 29 27.87 -1.14 -29.53
C VAL A 29 27.70 -1.34 -28.02
N LEU A 30 28.80 -1.42 -27.26
CA LEU A 30 28.76 -1.54 -25.82
C LEU A 30 28.15 -0.31 -25.14
N VAL A 31 28.51 0.90 -25.59
CA VAL A 31 27.94 2.16 -25.10
C VAL A 31 26.44 2.23 -25.42
N ALA A 32 26.07 1.91 -26.67
CA ALA A 32 24.66 1.87 -27.08
C ALA A 32 23.85 0.84 -26.25
N ALA A 33 24.41 -0.34 -26.01
CA ALA A 33 23.77 -1.38 -25.16
C ALA A 33 23.66 -0.93 -23.68
N ALA A 34 24.66 -0.22 -23.15
CA ALA A 34 24.62 0.33 -21.80
C ALA A 34 23.57 1.44 -21.65
N VAL A 35 23.46 2.33 -22.64
CA VAL A 35 22.44 3.40 -22.65
C VAL A 35 21.05 2.82 -22.81
N LEU A 36 20.83 1.90 -23.75
CA LEU A 36 19.54 1.22 -23.94
C LEU A 36 19.15 0.38 -22.72
N GLY A 37 20.11 -0.34 -22.12
CA GLY A 37 19.90 -1.10 -20.89
C GLY A 37 19.54 -0.20 -19.71
N GLY A 38 20.23 0.95 -19.57
CA GLY A 38 19.93 1.96 -18.54
C GLY A 38 18.53 2.55 -18.70
N VAL A 39 18.14 2.93 -19.91
CA VAL A 39 16.79 3.46 -20.20
C VAL A 39 15.69 2.42 -19.94
N LEU A 40 15.92 1.15 -20.30
CA LEU A 40 14.95 0.07 -20.05
C LEU A 40 14.80 -0.24 -18.56
N VAL A 41 15.87 -0.14 -17.78
CA VAL A 41 15.80 -0.36 -16.31
C VAL A 41 15.09 0.81 -15.62
N THR A 42 15.39 2.06 -15.99
CA THR A 42 14.70 3.23 -15.41
C THR A 42 13.21 3.24 -15.77
N ASN A 43 12.85 3.00 -17.04
CA ASN A 43 11.43 2.93 -17.44
C ASN A 43 10.65 1.81 -16.71
N ARG A 44 11.27 0.65 -16.49
CA ARG A 44 10.61 -0.43 -15.73
C ARG A 44 10.41 -0.06 -14.26
N SER A 45 11.34 0.68 -13.67
CA SER A 45 11.23 1.12 -12.28
C SER A 45 10.10 2.15 -12.11
N ASP A 46 9.97 3.08 -13.06
CA ASP A 46 8.92 4.10 -13.04
C ASP A 46 7.53 3.52 -13.30
N GLU A 47 7.41 2.56 -14.22
CA GLU A 47 6.15 1.88 -14.52
C GLU A 47 5.70 0.98 -13.34
N SER A 48 6.65 0.31 -12.68
CA SER A 48 6.36 -0.49 -11.47
C SER A 48 5.96 0.39 -10.29
N ALA A 49 6.58 1.55 -10.10
CA ALA A 49 6.24 2.50 -9.06
C ALA A 49 4.85 3.12 -9.30
N ALA A 50 4.54 3.52 -10.54
CA ALA A 50 3.23 4.03 -10.92
C ALA A 50 2.13 2.98 -10.75
N ALA A 51 2.36 1.74 -11.19
CA ALA A 51 1.43 0.64 -10.99
C ALA A 51 1.17 0.33 -9.51
N THR A 52 2.19 0.47 -8.65
CA THR A 52 2.07 0.31 -7.20
C THR A 52 1.25 1.44 -6.59
N GLN A 53 1.47 2.69 -7.02
CA GLN A 53 0.72 3.85 -6.53
C GLN A 53 -0.76 3.75 -6.91
N ASP A 54 -1.11 3.40 -8.14
CA ASP A 54 -2.49 3.19 -8.58
C ASP A 54 -3.17 2.05 -7.81
N THR A 55 -2.42 1.02 -7.40
CA THR A 55 -2.92 -0.07 -6.56
C THR A 55 -3.16 0.40 -5.11
N LEU A 56 -2.29 1.25 -4.58
CA LEU A 56 -2.41 1.81 -3.23
C LEU A 56 -3.54 2.83 -3.12
N VAL A 57 -3.70 3.68 -4.14
CA VAL A 57 -4.68 4.77 -4.18
C VAL A 57 -5.49 4.68 -5.47
N PRO A 58 -6.35 3.66 -5.63
CA PRO A 58 -7.17 3.53 -6.83
C PRO A 58 -8.18 4.67 -6.94
N ASN A 59 -8.62 4.92 -8.18
CA ASN A 59 -9.67 5.90 -8.43
C ASN A 59 -10.91 5.62 -7.57
N GLY A 60 -11.38 6.65 -6.86
CA GLY A 60 -12.53 6.54 -5.95
C GLY A 60 -12.19 5.99 -4.57
N ALA A 61 -10.92 5.80 -4.22
CA ALA A 61 -10.52 5.47 -2.85
C ALA A 61 -10.99 6.54 -1.86
N HIS A 62 -11.47 6.10 -0.70
CA HIS A 62 -11.83 7.02 0.38
C HIS A 62 -10.58 7.64 0.98
N THR A 63 -10.72 8.86 1.48
CA THR A 63 -9.65 9.59 2.15
C THR A 63 -10.12 10.14 3.48
N LEU A 64 -9.29 10.06 4.51
CA LEU A 64 -9.51 10.74 5.80
C LEU A 64 -9.04 12.20 5.71
N SER A 65 -7.99 12.47 4.95
CA SER A 65 -7.57 13.80 4.51
C SER A 65 -7.12 13.73 3.05
N LYS A 66 -7.26 14.82 2.31
CA LYS A 66 -6.82 14.92 0.91
C LYS A 66 -6.13 16.26 0.67
N VAL A 67 -5.04 16.21 -0.11
CA VAL A 67 -4.29 17.38 -0.56
C VAL A 67 -4.21 17.35 -2.08
N GLU A 68 -4.39 18.50 -2.72
CA GLU A 68 -4.19 18.63 -4.17
C GLU A 68 -2.71 18.35 -4.53
N GLY A 69 -2.52 17.52 -5.55
CA GLY A 69 -1.19 17.14 -6.04
C GLY A 69 -0.53 16.01 -5.26
N ASP A 70 -1.23 15.38 -4.30
CA ASP A 70 -0.84 14.16 -3.54
C ASP A 70 0.67 14.09 -3.22
N ARG A 71 1.22 15.20 -2.67
CA ARG A 71 2.67 15.33 -2.43
C ARG A 71 3.23 14.27 -1.49
N VAL A 72 2.46 13.93 -0.46
CA VAL A 72 2.78 12.85 0.48
C VAL A 72 1.52 12.05 0.73
N THR A 73 1.60 10.75 0.49
CA THR A 73 0.48 9.82 0.68
C THR A 73 0.79 8.85 1.80
N LEU A 74 -0.11 8.74 2.76
CA LEU A 74 -0.15 7.69 3.77
C LEU A 74 -1.30 6.74 3.43
N VAL A 75 -1.01 5.45 3.25
CA VAL A 75 -2.03 4.41 3.07
C VAL A 75 -1.98 3.46 4.27
N GLU A 76 -3.12 3.16 4.86
CA GLU A 76 -3.29 2.19 5.93
C GLU A 76 -4.21 1.06 5.46
N PHE A 77 -3.67 -0.16 5.32
CA PHE A 77 -4.51 -1.36 5.25
C PHE A 77 -4.93 -1.75 6.65
N LEU A 78 -6.23 -1.74 6.87
CA LEU A 78 -6.84 -1.87 8.19
C LEU A 78 -7.95 -2.92 8.23
N ASP A 79 -8.22 -3.39 9.43
CA ASP A 79 -9.38 -4.20 9.78
C ASP A 79 -10.06 -3.54 10.98
N PHE A 80 -11.31 -3.13 10.82
CA PHE A 80 -12.05 -2.43 11.87
C PHE A 80 -12.25 -3.26 13.14
N GLN A 81 -12.25 -4.60 13.03
CA GLN A 81 -12.36 -5.48 14.19
C GLN A 81 -11.01 -5.89 14.79
N CYS A 82 -9.89 -5.55 14.14
CA CYS A 82 -8.56 -5.91 14.63
C CYS A 82 -8.20 -5.11 15.90
N PRO A 83 -7.87 -5.75 17.02
CA PRO A 83 -7.48 -5.06 18.25
C PRO A 83 -6.24 -4.18 18.09
N ALA A 84 -5.28 -4.63 17.26
CA ALA A 84 -4.09 -3.85 16.93
C ALA A 84 -4.49 -2.56 16.19
N CYS A 85 -5.38 -2.62 15.18
CA CYS A 85 -5.86 -1.45 14.47
C CYS A 85 -6.57 -0.47 15.40
N ALA A 86 -7.44 -0.94 16.31
CA ALA A 86 -8.08 -0.09 17.31
C ALA A 86 -7.06 0.59 18.22
N THR A 87 -6.02 -0.14 18.64
CA THR A 87 -4.92 0.43 19.44
C THR A 87 -4.13 1.49 18.66
N TYR A 88 -3.82 1.22 17.37
CA TYR A 88 -3.16 2.19 16.51
C TYR A 88 -4.03 3.40 16.22
N TYR A 89 -5.33 3.20 16.00
CA TYR A 89 -6.27 4.32 15.86
C TYR A 89 -6.22 5.26 17.06
N ALA A 90 -6.37 4.72 18.27
CA ALA A 90 -6.41 5.52 19.49
C ALA A 90 -5.11 6.28 19.79
N ASN A 91 -3.94 5.70 19.43
CA ASN A 91 -2.64 6.23 19.87
C ASN A 91 -1.79 6.83 18.73
N VAL A 92 -2.13 6.58 17.46
CA VAL A 92 -1.29 6.97 16.33
C VAL A 92 -2.10 7.60 15.20
N THR A 93 -3.00 6.85 14.54
CA THR A 93 -3.56 7.28 13.26
C THR A 93 -4.57 8.41 13.38
N LYS A 94 -5.38 8.43 14.44
CA LYS A 94 -6.29 9.56 14.74
C LYS A 94 -5.52 10.88 14.93
N GLN A 95 -4.38 10.83 15.63
CA GLN A 95 -3.54 12.01 15.83
C GLN A 95 -2.80 12.41 14.55
N ILE A 96 -2.31 11.44 13.76
CA ILE A 96 -1.68 11.73 12.46
C ILE A 96 -2.69 12.42 11.53
N GLU A 97 -3.91 11.93 11.45
CA GLU A 97 -4.96 12.57 10.65
C GLU A 97 -5.17 14.04 11.04
N GLN A 98 -5.21 14.33 12.34
CA GLN A 98 -5.38 15.70 12.86
C GLN A 98 -4.15 16.58 12.61
N ASP A 99 -2.95 16.10 12.95
CA ASP A 99 -1.72 16.90 12.90
C ASP A 99 -1.24 17.16 11.46
N TYR A 100 -1.60 16.27 10.52
CA TYR A 100 -1.20 16.35 9.11
C TYR A 100 -2.37 16.74 8.19
N GLN A 101 -3.50 17.17 8.75
CA GLN A 101 -4.66 17.64 7.95
C GLN A 101 -4.23 18.76 6.98
N GLY A 102 -4.59 18.62 5.70
CA GLY A 102 -4.22 19.57 4.65
C GLY A 102 -2.73 19.53 4.27
N ARG A 103 -1.95 18.55 4.78
CA ARG A 103 -0.53 18.37 4.46
C ARG A 103 -0.25 17.04 3.77
N ILE A 104 -1.02 16.00 4.07
CA ILE A 104 -0.91 14.67 3.46
C ILE A 104 -2.27 14.19 2.96
N THR A 105 -2.24 13.30 1.97
CA THR A 105 -3.38 12.47 1.60
C THR A 105 -3.34 11.18 2.42
N PHE A 106 -4.35 10.95 3.27
CA PHE A 106 -4.45 9.74 4.08
C PHE A 106 -5.57 8.84 3.56
N VAL A 107 -5.22 7.65 3.12
CA VAL A 107 -6.08 6.69 2.44
C VAL A 107 -6.23 5.43 3.30
N PRO A 108 -7.39 5.18 3.90
CA PRO A 108 -7.73 3.90 4.53
C PRO A 108 -8.11 2.88 3.44
N ARG A 109 -7.60 1.64 3.56
CA ARG A 109 -7.93 0.51 2.68
C ARG A 109 -8.39 -0.67 3.51
N ASN A 110 -9.50 -1.27 3.15
CA ASN A 110 -10.07 -2.40 3.89
C ASN A 110 -9.24 -3.67 3.68
N PHE A 111 -8.83 -4.31 4.77
CA PHE A 111 -8.15 -5.60 4.74
C PHE A 111 -8.70 -6.51 5.85
N PRO A 112 -9.99 -6.92 5.76
CA PRO A 112 -10.65 -7.74 6.76
C PRO A 112 -9.97 -9.10 6.89
N LEU A 113 -9.52 -9.43 8.11
CA LEU A 113 -8.84 -10.69 8.41
C LEU A 113 -9.86 -11.82 8.66
N ARG A 114 -9.56 -13.00 8.15
CA ARG A 114 -10.48 -14.16 8.25
C ARG A 114 -10.80 -14.59 9.67
N MET A 115 -9.92 -14.27 10.63
CA MET A 115 -10.11 -14.58 12.05
C MET A 115 -11.07 -13.62 12.77
N HIS A 116 -11.47 -12.54 12.12
CA HIS A 116 -12.33 -11.50 12.66
C HIS A 116 -13.74 -11.59 12.02
N PRO A 117 -14.72 -12.22 12.68
CA PRO A 117 -16.03 -12.50 12.08
C PRO A 117 -16.82 -11.27 11.64
N LEU A 118 -16.63 -10.14 12.34
CA LEU A 118 -17.34 -8.89 12.08
C LEU A 118 -16.53 -7.90 11.21
N ALA A 119 -15.31 -8.25 10.78
CA ALA A 119 -14.45 -7.37 9.99
C ALA A 119 -15.07 -7.01 8.62
N VAL A 120 -15.62 -8.01 7.91
CA VAL A 120 -16.30 -7.76 6.63
C VAL A 120 -17.59 -6.94 6.83
N PRO A 121 -18.50 -7.26 7.76
CA PRO A 121 -19.64 -6.40 8.09
C PRO A 121 -19.27 -4.95 8.40
N ALA A 122 -18.21 -4.70 9.18
CA ALA A 122 -17.75 -3.36 9.51
C ALA A 122 -17.19 -2.61 8.28
N ALA A 123 -16.40 -3.29 7.45
CA ALA A 123 -15.91 -2.72 6.20
C ALA A 123 -17.06 -2.34 5.24
N LEU A 124 -18.08 -3.21 5.12
CA LEU A 124 -19.27 -2.90 4.32
C LEU A 124 -20.04 -1.70 4.87
N ALA A 125 -20.12 -1.54 6.20
CA ALA A 125 -20.74 -0.37 6.82
C ALA A 125 -19.97 0.92 6.51
N ALA A 126 -18.62 0.89 6.56
CA ALA A 126 -17.80 2.03 6.21
C ALA A 126 -17.96 2.43 4.72
N GLU A 127 -17.92 1.45 3.82
CA GLU A 127 -18.11 1.67 2.39
C GLU A 127 -19.52 2.21 2.07
N ALA A 128 -20.56 1.66 2.70
CA ALA A 128 -21.95 2.13 2.53
C ALA A 128 -22.10 3.59 3.00
N ALA A 129 -21.46 3.96 4.11
CA ALA A 129 -21.40 5.34 4.56
C ALA A 129 -20.65 6.23 3.55
N GLY A 130 -19.58 5.71 2.95
CA GLY A 130 -18.80 6.37 1.91
C GLY A 130 -19.63 6.71 0.68
N LYS A 131 -20.57 5.86 0.27
CA LYS A 131 -21.52 6.14 -0.83
C LYS A 131 -22.48 7.33 -0.56
N GLN A 132 -22.56 7.76 0.69
CA GLN A 132 -23.27 8.96 1.13
C GLN A 132 -22.32 10.10 1.56
N GLY A 133 -21.01 9.97 1.25
CA GLY A 133 -20.00 10.99 1.55
C GLY A 133 -19.59 11.04 3.04
N LYS A 134 -19.85 9.96 3.81
CA LYS A 134 -19.64 9.88 5.26
C LYS A 134 -18.70 8.74 5.68
N TYR A 135 -17.75 8.38 4.78
CA TYR A 135 -16.77 7.34 5.11
C TYR A 135 -15.94 7.70 6.35
N ARG A 136 -15.43 8.93 6.41
CA ARG A 136 -14.59 9.41 7.51
C ARG A 136 -15.32 9.37 8.86
N GLU A 137 -16.56 9.82 8.88
CA GLU A 137 -17.38 9.81 10.09
C GLU A 137 -17.65 8.37 10.56
N MET A 138 -17.94 7.45 9.64
CA MET A 138 -18.16 6.03 9.99
C MET A 138 -16.84 5.36 10.41
N TYR A 139 -15.72 5.68 9.79
CA TYR A 139 -14.39 5.20 10.20
C TYR A 139 -14.11 5.55 11.66
N HIS A 140 -14.35 6.80 12.05
CA HIS A 140 -14.18 7.22 13.45
C HIS A 140 -15.18 6.52 14.37
N ALA A 141 -16.46 6.47 14.00
CA ALA A 141 -17.48 5.83 14.80
C ALA A 141 -17.12 4.36 15.07
N LEU A 142 -16.70 3.61 14.05
CA LEU A 142 -16.33 2.19 14.19
C LEU A 142 -15.21 1.97 15.22
N TYR A 143 -14.16 2.79 15.21
CA TYR A 143 -13.06 2.67 16.17
C TYR A 143 -13.41 3.24 17.54
N GLU A 144 -14.14 4.36 17.62
CA GLU A 144 -14.55 4.96 18.90
C GLU A 144 -15.55 4.08 19.65
N GLY A 145 -16.38 3.36 18.90
CA GLY A 145 -17.32 2.40 19.46
C GLY A 145 -16.81 0.96 19.52
N TYR A 146 -15.52 0.71 19.33
CA TYR A 146 -14.94 -0.62 19.21
C TYR A 146 -15.40 -1.61 20.29
N ASP A 147 -15.37 -1.19 21.55
CA ASP A 147 -15.77 -2.02 22.70
C ASP A 147 -17.26 -2.38 22.71
N GLN A 148 -18.09 -1.67 21.95
CA GLN A 148 -19.54 -1.87 21.92
C GLN A 148 -19.97 -2.92 20.88
N TRP A 149 -19.19 -3.10 19.80
CA TRP A 149 -19.58 -3.98 18.72
C TRP A 149 -18.55 -5.06 18.38
N ALA A 150 -17.24 -4.76 18.53
CA ALA A 150 -16.15 -5.58 18.01
C ALA A 150 -15.74 -6.71 18.96
N VAL A 151 -16.00 -6.57 20.25
CA VAL A 151 -15.58 -7.51 21.30
C VAL A 151 -16.75 -7.96 22.20
N GLU A 152 -16.58 -9.09 22.85
CA GLU A 152 -17.45 -9.67 23.87
C GLU A 152 -16.61 -10.01 25.12
N GLY A 153 -16.57 -9.06 26.05
CA GLY A 153 -15.61 -9.12 27.15
C GLY A 153 -14.19 -8.99 26.60
N GLU A 154 -13.32 -9.96 26.93
CA GLU A 154 -11.92 -9.97 26.46
C GLU A 154 -11.72 -10.68 25.11
N ARG A 155 -12.78 -11.13 24.45
CA ARG A 155 -12.69 -11.91 23.21
C ARG A 155 -13.19 -11.10 22.01
N ILE A 156 -12.69 -11.48 20.84
CA ILE A 156 -13.24 -11.00 19.57
C ILE A 156 -14.71 -11.40 19.48
N GLY A 157 -15.60 -10.43 19.27
CA GLY A 157 -17.03 -10.62 19.16
C GLY A 157 -17.41 -11.32 17.85
N ALA A 158 -18.54 -12.05 17.89
CA ALA A 158 -19.09 -12.73 16.73
C ALA A 158 -20.60 -12.48 16.54
N ASP A 159 -21.21 -11.70 17.42
CA ASP A 159 -22.62 -11.36 17.37
C ASP A 159 -22.92 -10.36 16.26
N THR A 160 -23.31 -10.90 15.11
CA THR A 160 -23.62 -10.12 13.91
C THR A 160 -24.84 -9.22 14.08
N ASP A 161 -25.84 -9.66 14.85
CA ASP A 161 -27.06 -8.87 15.03
C ASP A 161 -26.79 -7.65 15.92
N ARG A 162 -26.03 -7.82 16.99
CA ARG A 162 -25.57 -6.73 17.85
C ARG A 162 -24.71 -5.73 17.07
N ALA A 163 -23.76 -6.23 16.28
CA ALA A 163 -22.89 -5.38 15.47
C ALA A 163 -23.70 -4.62 14.41
N THR A 164 -24.59 -5.27 13.69
CA THR A 164 -25.45 -4.65 12.69
C THR A 164 -26.34 -3.56 13.31
N ALA A 165 -26.96 -3.84 14.45
CA ALA A 165 -27.77 -2.86 15.17
C ALA A 165 -26.92 -1.66 15.61
N TRP A 166 -25.66 -1.90 15.98
CA TRP A 166 -24.73 -0.83 16.34
C TRP A 166 -24.34 0.01 15.10
N PHE A 167 -24.02 -0.62 13.96
CA PHE A 167 -23.70 0.08 12.71
C PHE A 167 -24.86 0.95 12.23
N GLU A 168 -26.10 0.46 12.32
CA GLU A 168 -27.29 1.23 11.96
C GLU A 168 -27.53 2.44 12.87
N ARG A 169 -27.30 2.31 14.19
CA ARG A 169 -27.36 3.45 15.11
C ARG A 169 -26.29 4.48 14.76
N SER A 170 -25.06 4.04 14.57
CA SER A 170 -23.97 4.94 14.17
C SER A 170 -24.25 5.63 12.84
N ALA A 171 -24.84 4.92 11.87
CA ALA A 171 -25.27 5.52 10.61
C ALA A 171 -26.32 6.62 10.83
N ALA A 172 -27.29 6.42 11.73
CA ALA A 172 -28.27 7.45 12.10
C ALA A 172 -27.59 8.65 12.77
N ASP A 173 -26.70 8.39 13.73
CA ASP A 173 -26.00 9.41 14.52
C ASP A 173 -25.13 10.34 13.64
N ILE A 174 -24.51 9.81 12.57
CA ILE A 174 -23.75 10.58 11.61
C ILE A 174 -24.61 11.19 10.47
N GLY A 175 -25.94 11.00 10.54
CA GLY A 175 -26.90 11.65 9.66
C GLY A 175 -27.08 10.99 8.30
N LEU A 176 -26.90 9.67 8.18
CA LEU A 176 -27.18 8.94 6.95
C LEU A 176 -28.65 8.65 6.73
N ASP A 177 -29.06 8.54 5.47
CA ASP A 177 -30.29 7.88 5.09
C ASP A 177 -30.19 6.39 5.39
N LEU A 178 -30.90 5.91 6.42
CA LEU A 178 -30.85 4.53 6.87
C LEU A 178 -31.40 3.53 5.84
N ALA A 179 -32.42 3.92 5.04
CA ALA A 179 -32.94 3.01 4.03
C ALA A 179 -31.90 2.77 2.95
N ARG A 180 -31.24 3.83 2.50
CA ARG A 180 -30.13 3.76 1.56
C ARG A 180 -28.91 3.06 2.14
N PHE A 181 -28.55 3.35 3.40
CA PHE A 181 -27.44 2.66 4.09
C PHE A 181 -27.65 1.14 4.12
N ARG A 182 -28.82 0.67 4.54
CA ARG A 182 -29.17 -0.77 4.56
C ARG A 182 -29.12 -1.42 3.17
N ALA A 183 -29.54 -0.70 2.13
CA ALA A 183 -29.47 -1.17 0.77
C ALA A 183 -28.01 -1.25 0.30
N ASP A 184 -27.21 -0.20 0.57
CA ASP A 184 -25.80 -0.12 0.17
C ASP A 184 -24.93 -1.16 0.88
N VAL A 185 -25.11 -1.43 2.18
CA VAL A 185 -24.40 -2.51 2.90
C VAL A 185 -24.56 -3.87 2.22
N ARG A 186 -25.73 -4.12 1.62
CA ARG A 186 -26.03 -5.39 0.95
C ARG A 186 -25.73 -5.38 -0.55
N SER A 187 -25.26 -4.24 -1.09
CA SER A 187 -25.09 -4.11 -2.53
C SER A 187 -23.81 -4.86 -3.01
N PRO A 188 -23.87 -5.48 -4.20
CA PRO A 188 -22.71 -6.12 -4.81
C PRO A 188 -21.54 -5.13 -5.02
N GLU A 189 -21.84 -3.86 -5.30
CA GLU A 189 -20.85 -2.81 -5.54
C GLU A 189 -20.05 -2.52 -4.27
N THR A 190 -20.71 -2.40 -3.11
CA THR A 190 -20.07 -2.20 -1.81
C THR A 190 -19.19 -3.41 -1.46
N ARG A 191 -19.69 -4.62 -1.70
CA ARG A 191 -18.90 -5.84 -1.53
C ARG A 191 -17.68 -5.87 -2.44
N ALA A 192 -17.83 -5.51 -3.71
CA ALA A 192 -16.74 -5.46 -4.67
C ALA A 192 -15.66 -4.43 -4.29
N ALA A 193 -16.03 -3.32 -3.61
CA ALA A 193 -15.05 -2.36 -3.10
C ALA A 193 -14.15 -2.98 -2.02
N VAL A 194 -14.75 -3.67 -1.03
CA VAL A 194 -13.99 -4.37 0.01
C VAL A 194 -13.12 -5.50 -0.57
N ASP A 195 -13.68 -6.30 -1.49
CA ASP A 195 -12.95 -7.41 -2.13
C ASP A 195 -11.77 -6.90 -2.99
N ARG A 196 -11.90 -5.74 -3.64
CA ARG A 196 -10.80 -5.08 -4.37
C ARG A 196 -9.71 -4.64 -3.43
N ASP A 197 -10.04 -3.96 -2.33
CA ASP A 197 -9.07 -3.53 -1.34
C ASP A 197 -8.26 -4.71 -0.77
N LEU A 198 -8.96 -5.80 -0.44
CA LEU A 198 -8.33 -7.03 0.03
C LEU A 198 -7.40 -7.65 -1.03
N ALA A 199 -7.84 -7.70 -2.29
CA ALA A 199 -7.04 -8.22 -3.39
C ALA A 199 -5.80 -7.36 -3.67
N ASP A 200 -5.94 -6.05 -3.63
CA ASP A 200 -4.83 -5.10 -3.82
C ASP A 200 -3.82 -5.19 -2.69
N GLY A 201 -4.27 -5.24 -1.43
CA GLY A 201 -3.40 -5.47 -0.29
C GLY A 201 -2.61 -6.78 -0.41
N ALA A 202 -3.27 -7.87 -0.82
CA ALA A 202 -2.61 -9.15 -1.03
C ALA A 202 -1.55 -9.08 -2.14
N LYS A 203 -1.80 -8.39 -3.27
CA LYS A 203 -0.79 -8.14 -4.32
C LYS A 203 0.41 -7.37 -3.82
N LEU A 204 0.21 -6.43 -2.88
CA LEU A 204 1.25 -5.61 -2.24
C LEU A 204 1.95 -6.34 -1.07
N GLY A 205 1.64 -7.62 -0.84
CA GLY A 205 2.24 -8.43 0.21
C GLY A 205 1.72 -8.13 1.61
N VAL A 206 0.57 -7.44 1.75
CA VAL A 206 -0.09 -7.26 3.04
C VAL A 206 -0.58 -8.60 3.55
N SER A 207 -0.18 -8.97 4.76
CA SER A 207 -0.53 -10.23 5.42
C SER A 207 -1.13 -10.05 6.82
N GLY A 208 -1.23 -8.81 7.29
CA GLY A 208 -1.77 -8.44 8.59
C GLY A 208 -2.09 -6.95 8.67
N THR A 209 -2.77 -6.55 9.73
CA THR A 209 -3.21 -5.18 9.95
C THR A 209 -2.85 -4.67 11.35
N PRO A 210 -2.54 -3.37 11.51
CA PRO A 210 -2.42 -2.40 10.43
C PRO A 210 -1.13 -2.59 9.61
N THR A 211 -1.17 -2.28 8.32
CA THR A 211 0.00 -2.17 7.46
C THR A 211 0.01 -0.81 6.78
N PHE A 212 1.14 -0.10 6.86
CA PHE A 212 1.28 1.26 6.36
C PHE A 212 2.17 1.32 5.13
N PHE A 213 1.84 2.25 4.22
CA PHE A 213 2.70 2.67 3.12
C PHE A 213 2.79 4.19 3.11
N VAL A 214 4.00 4.72 2.87
CA VAL A 214 4.26 6.15 2.73
C VAL A 214 4.89 6.39 1.36
N ASP A 215 4.24 7.17 0.51
CA ASP A 215 4.68 7.45 -0.87
C ASP A 215 4.99 6.18 -1.68
N GLY A 216 4.14 5.18 -1.57
CA GLY A 216 4.30 3.91 -2.29
C GLY A 216 5.23 2.91 -1.64
N GLU A 217 6.03 3.31 -0.65
CA GLU A 217 6.95 2.43 0.06
C GLU A 217 6.31 1.85 1.33
N ARG A 218 6.43 0.53 1.52
CA ARG A 218 5.98 -0.12 2.74
C ARG A 218 6.75 0.43 3.94
N PHE A 219 6.02 0.91 4.92
CA PHE A 219 6.61 1.39 6.17
C PHE A 219 6.71 0.25 7.17
N GLU A 220 7.91 0.05 7.69
CA GLU A 220 8.19 -0.93 8.74
C GLU A 220 8.96 -0.27 9.88
N ALA A 221 8.50 -0.47 11.09
CA ALA A 221 9.18 -0.04 12.30
C ALA A 221 8.94 -1.06 13.42
N GLY A 222 9.96 -1.31 14.19
CA GLY A 222 9.88 -2.16 15.39
C GLY A 222 9.59 -1.35 16.65
N GLY A 223 9.32 -2.07 17.74
CA GLY A 223 9.11 -1.49 19.06
C GLY A 223 7.67 -1.42 19.50
N THR A 224 7.36 -0.54 20.43
CA THR A 224 5.99 -0.31 20.93
C THR A 224 5.16 0.49 19.94
N VAL A 225 3.84 0.55 20.12
CA VAL A 225 2.94 1.39 19.31
C VAL A 225 3.38 2.85 19.30
N ALA A 226 3.87 3.36 20.45
CA ALA A 226 4.41 4.72 20.55
C ALA A 226 5.70 4.90 19.73
N ASP A 227 6.59 3.88 19.68
CA ASP A 227 7.81 3.91 18.85
C ASP A 227 7.48 3.95 17.38
N VAL A 228 6.55 3.09 16.94
CA VAL A 228 6.06 3.06 15.56
C VAL A 228 5.40 4.38 15.19
N GLY A 229 4.57 4.95 16.06
CA GLY A 229 3.94 6.26 15.84
C GLY A 229 4.96 7.40 15.66
N ARG A 230 6.03 7.42 16.47
CA ARG A 230 7.13 8.39 16.30
C ARG A 230 7.88 8.19 14.98
N ALA A 231 8.20 6.95 14.64
CA ALA A 231 8.89 6.63 13.39
C ALA A 231 8.04 6.98 12.15
N LEU A 232 6.73 6.73 12.19
CA LEU A 232 5.81 7.08 11.11
C LEU A 232 5.73 8.60 10.93
N ARG A 233 5.62 9.39 12.01
CA ARG A 233 5.68 10.86 11.95
C ARG A 233 7.00 11.36 11.35
N ALA A 234 8.13 10.83 11.80
CA ALA A 234 9.43 11.19 11.24
C ALA A 234 9.54 10.88 9.74
N ARG A 235 8.96 9.76 9.29
CA ARG A 235 8.91 9.41 7.86
C ARG A 235 8.04 10.37 7.05
N LEU A 236 6.87 10.76 7.59
CA LEU A 236 5.99 11.75 6.96
C LEU A 236 6.65 13.14 6.89
N ASP A 237 7.28 13.59 7.97
CA ASP A 237 7.99 14.88 8.01
C ASP A 237 9.15 14.91 7.01
N ALA A 238 9.93 13.83 6.91
CA ALA A 238 11.00 13.70 5.92
C ALA A 238 10.47 13.68 4.48
N ALA A 239 9.29 13.12 4.23
CA ALA A 239 8.65 13.13 2.92
C ALA A 239 8.16 14.54 2.56
N LEU A 240 7.57 15.26 3.51
CA LEU A 240 7.08 16.64 3.33
C LEU A 240 8.20 17.68 3.12
N ALA A 241 9.43 17.37 3.53
CA ALA A 241 10.59 18.24 3.39
C ALA A 241 11.28 18.15 2.02
N ARG A 242 10.87 17.20 1.17
CA ARG A 242 11.38 16.99 -0.21
C ARG A 242 10.63 17.84 -1.20
#